data_170238a4c7ae8b4123448f866e3d0030
#
_entry.id   170238a4c7ae8b4123448f866e3d0030
#
_cell.length_a   1.000
_cell.length_b   1.000
_cell.length_c   1.000
_cell.angle_alpha   90.00
_cell.angle_beta   90.00
_cell.angle_gamma   90.00
#
_symmetry.space_group_name_H-M   'P 1'
#
loop_
_entity.id
_entity.type
_entity.pdbx_description
1 polymer ?
#
loop_
_entity_poly.entity_id
_entity_poly.type
_entity_poly.pdbx_seq_one_letter_code
_entity_poly.pdbx_strand_id
1 'polypeptide(L)'
;MITNYFTYVKGDGILKNNQGDGLMAYISRQDCGKAAAYALASNDYHSAILNINGSEAMTISKFIEIGNEATGNNVSYQEITDEQNYAIFDAMGVPRTTDGKFKKDSEAPFSNDVMVTFGQAIREGKMSLKTDDF
;
A
#
# COMPACT_ATOMS: atom_id res chain seq x y z
N MET A 1 -2.07 3.45 -4.70
CA MET A 1 -0.85 2.73 -5.08
C MET A 1 -0.40 3.03 -6.51
N ILE A 2 -1.26 2.98 -7.53
CA ILE A 2 -0.93 3.43 -8.90
C ILE A 2 -0.33 4.85 -8.90
N THR A 3 -0.87 5.75 -8.08
CA THR A 3 -0.35 7.12 -7.93
C THR A 3 1.12 7.14 -7.48
N ASN A 4 1.51 6.22 -6.59
CA ASN A 4 2.89 6.12 -6.11
C ASN A 4 3.82 5.60 -7.21
N TYR A 5 3.39 4.63 -8.03
CA TYR A 5 4.16 4.16 -9.17
C TYR A 5 4.54 5.32 -10.10
N PHE A 6 3.60 6.18 -10.47
CA PHE A 6 3.87 7.33 -11.32
C PHE A 6 4.78 8.39 -10.68
N THR A 7 4.79 8.49 -9.35
CA THR A 7 5.74 9.36 -8.64
C THR A 7 7.17 8.89 -8.87
N TYR A 8 7.42 7.57 -8.81
CA TYR A 8 8.75 7.01 -9.06
C TYR A 8 9.16 7.08 -10.53
N VAL A 9 8.23 6.96 -11.48
CA VAL A 9 8.49 7.17 -12.91
C VAL A 9 9.02 8.59 -13.17
N LYS A 10 8.52 9.59 -12.45
CA LYS A 10 8.95 10.99 -12.59
C LYS A 10 10.23 11.32 -11.80
N GLY A 11 10.62 10.48 -10.87
CA GLY A 11 11.81 10.62 -10.05
C GLY A 11 13.02 9.90 -10.63
N ASP A 12 13.76 9.22 -9.76
CA ASP A 12 14.95 8.43 -10.12
C ASP A 12 14.63 7.05 -10.71
N GLY A 13 13.36 6.69 -10.83
CA GLY A 13 12.90 5.41 -11.31
C GLY A 13 13.13 4.25 -10.34
N ILE A 14 13.45 4.53 -9.08
CA ILE A 14 13.71 3.51 -8.07
C ILE A 14 12.69 3.61 -6.94
N LEU A 15 11.86 2.57 -6.78
CA LEU A 15 10.97 2.42 -5.64
C LEU A 15 11.73 1.76 -4.48
N LYS A 16 11.88 2.49 -3.39
CA LYS A 16 12.57 2.02 -2.18
C LYS A 16 11.56 1.83 -1.05
N ASN A 17 11.49 0.65 -0.48
CA ASN A 17 10.74 0.38 0.74
C ASN A 17 11.21 -0.92 1.42
N ASN A 18 10.64 -1.22 2.59
CA ASN A 18 10.98 -2.33 3.44
C ASN A 18 10.02 -3.53 3.35
N GLN A 19 9.30 -3.67 2.23
CA GLN A 19 8.30 -4.76 2.05
C GLN A 19 8.94 -6.10 1.67
N GLY A 20 10.17 -6.08 1.11
CA GLY A 20 10.84 -7.28 0.63
C GLY A 20 10.00 -8.07 -0.38
N ASP A 21 10.00 -9.38 -0.25
CA ASP A 21 9.21 -10.31 -1.06
C ASP A 21 7.81 -10.58 -0.46
N GLY A 22 7.35 -9.74 0.46
CA GLY A 22 6.03 -9.87 1.06
C GLY A 22 4.92 -9.76 0.02
N LEU A 23 3.88 -10.56 0.22
CA LEU A 23 2.70 -10.59 -0.65
C LEU A 23 1.63 -9.65 -0.14
N MET A 24 1.00 -8.94 -1.07
CA MET A 24 -0.16 -8.09 -0.80
C MET A 24 -1.24 -8.31 -1.85
N ALA A 25 -2.48 -8.53 -1.40
CA ALA A 25 -3.64 -8.64 -2.28
C ALA A 25 -4.17 -7.24 -2.63
N TYR A 26 -3.62 -6.65 -3.69
CA TYR A 26 -3.97 -5.29 -4.13
C TYR A 26 -5.38 -5.23 -4.69
N ILE A 27 -6.15 -4.25 -4.25
CA ILE A 27 -7.49 -3.97 -4.77
C ILE A 27 -7.60 -2.50 -5.21
N SER A 28 -8.39 -2.25 -6.26
CA SER A 28 -8.63 -0.88 -6.71
C SER A 28 -9.64 -0.16 -5.80
N ARG A 29 -9.52 1.16 -5.70
CA ARG A 29 -10.51 1.98 -4.99
C ARG A 29 -11.91 1.85 -5.59
N GLN A 30 -11.99 1.66 -6.91
CA GLN A 30 -13.25 1.48 -7.62
C GLN A 30 -13.93 0.17 -7.20
N ASP A 31 -13.16 -0.91 -7.08
CA ASP A 31 -13.72 -2.21 -6.67
C ASP A 31 -14.08 -2.22 -5.19
N CYS A 32 -13.29 -1.56 -4.32
CA CYS A 32 -13.70 -1.31 -2.93
C CYS A 32 -15.04 -0.57 -2.86
N GLY A 33 -15.22 0.48 -3.68
CA GLY A 33 -16.47 1.24 -3.75
C GLY A 33 -17.64 0.41 -4.25
N LYS A 34 -17.43 -0.42 -5.26
CA LYS A 34 -18.47 -1.35 -5.77
C LYS A 34 -18.87 -2.38 -4.72
N ALA A 35 -17.89 -2.99 -4.04
CA ALA A 35 -18.14 -3.96 -2.98
C ALA A 35 -18.96 -3.35 -1.85
N ALA A 36 -18.59 -2.14 -1.40
CA ALA A 36 -19.35 -1.41 -0.38
C ALA A 36 -20.79 -1.11 -0.82
N ALA A 37 -20.98 -0.63 -2.05
CA ALA A 37 -22.31 -0.35 -2.60
C ALA A 37 -23.16 -1.62 -2.70
N TYR A 38 -22.57 -2.73 -3.14
CA TYR A 38 -23.24 -4.02 -3.22
C TYR A 38 -23.67 -4.53 -1.85
N ALA A 39 -22.77 -4.49 -0.87
CA ALA A 39 -23.06 -4.89 0.51
C ALA A 39 -24.19 -4.07 1.16
N LEU A 40 -24.25 -2.77 0.86
CA LEU A 40 -25.34 -1.89 1.33
C LEU A 40 -26.66 -2.14 0.63
N ALA A 41 -26.65 -2.50 -0.65
CA ALA A 41 -27.86 -2.75 -1.44
C ALA A 41 -28.42 -4.17 -1.25
N SER A 42 -27.61 -5.12 -0.82
CA SER A 42 -28.02 -6.51 -0.59
C SER A 42 -28.60 -6.69 0.81
N ASN A 43 -29.62 -7.53 0.90
CA ASN A 43 -30.17 -7.96 2.19
C ASN A 43 -29.44 -9.18 2.77
N ASP A 44 -28.44 -9.73 2.08
CA ASP A 44 -27.82 -11.01 2.42
C ASP A 44 -26.68 -10.85 3.47
N TYR A 45 -26.21 -9.61 3.72
CA TYR A 45 -25.01 -9.35 4.54
C TYR A 45 -25.31 -8.64 5.85
N HIS A 46 -26.50 -8.84 6.44
CA HIS A 46 -26.81 -8.28 7.76
C HIS A 46 -25.87 -8.82 8.84
N SER A 47 -25.14 -7.91 9.49
CA SER A 47 -24.18 -8.24 10.56
C SER A 47 -23.02 -9.14 10.10
N ALA A 48 -22.69 -9.18 8.82
CA ALA A 48 -21.55 -9.90 8.28
C ALA A 48 -20.28 -9.02 8.30
N ILE A 49 -19.13 -9.66 8.51
CA ILE A 49 -17.80 -9.04 8.28
C ILE A 49 -17.29 -9.60 6.96
N LEU A 50 -17.09 -8.73 5.99
CA LEU A 50 -16.58 -9.07 4.67
C LEU A 50 -15.15 -8.58 4.52
N ASN A 51 -14.26 -9.45 4.03
CA ASN A 51 -12.88 -9.08 3.72
C ASN A 51 -12.78 -8.80 2.22
N ILE A 52 -12.57 -7.54 1.86
CA ILE A 52 -12.51 -7.11 0.47
C ILE A 52 -11.04 -7.00 0.06
N ASN A 53 -10.58 -7.95 -0.75
CA ASN A 53 -9.20 -8.08 -1.20
C ASN A 53 -9.14 -8.17 -2.72
N GLY A 54 -7.94 -7.99 -3.29
CA GLY A 54 -7.68 -8.31 -4.69
C GLY A 54 -7.75 -9.82 -4.95
N SER A 55 -8.04 -10.18 -6.18
CA SER A 55 -8.12 -11.59 -6.62
C SER A 55 -6.79 -12.32 -6.56
N GLU A 56 -5.67 -11.59 -6.56
CA GLU A 56 -4.32 -12.13 -6.54
C GLU A 56 -3.45 -11.39 -5.52
N ALA A 57 -2.68 -12.15 -4.74
CA ALA A 57 -1.64 -11.62 -3.89
C ALA A 57 -0.31 -11.65 -4.66
N MET A 58 0.38 -10.52 -4.72
CA MET A 58 1.64 -10.38 -5.46
C MET A 58 2.67 -9.57 -4.68
N THR A 59 3.94 -9.74 -5.04
CA THR A 59 5.03 -8.93 -4.51
C THR A 59 5.04 -7.54 -5.12
N ILE A 60 5.74 -6.60 -4.48
CA ILE A 60 5.94 -5.26 -5.03
C ILE A 60 6.73 -5.32 -6.36
N SER A 61 7.67 -6.24 -6.49
CA SER A 61 8.44 -6.44 -7.72
C SER A 61 7.53 -6.86 -8.87
N LYS A 62 6.59 -7.79 -8.64
CA LYS A 62 5.61 -8.20 -9.66
C LYS A 62 4.66 -7.06 -10.02
N PHE A 63 4.22 -6.29 -9.05
CA PHE A 63 3.40 -5.09 -9.29
C PHE A 63 4.12 -4.08 -10.18
N ILE A 64 5.43 -3.83 -9.95
CA ILE A 64 6.26 -2.93 -10.77
C ILE A 64 6.43 -3.49 -12.18
N GLU A 65 6.69 -4.79 -12.33
CA GLU A 65 6.82 -5.45 -13.64
C GLU A 65 5.55 -5.20 -14.48
N ILE A 66 4.37 -5.48 -13.94
CA ILE A 66 3.08 -5.22 -14.60
C ILE A 66 2.93 -3.72 -14.97
N GLY A 67 3.31 -2.83 -14.05
CA GLY A 67 3.28 -1.40 -14.30
C GLY A 67 4.20 -0.96 -15.44
N ASN A 68 5.41 -1.50 -15.49
CA ASN A 68 6.37 -1.25 -16.56
C ASN A 68 5.86 -1.75 -17.91
N GLU A 69 5.34 -2.97 -17.98
CA GLU A 69 4.75 -3.54 -19.19
C GLU A 69 3.57 -2.70 -19.72
N ALA A 70 2.69 -2.29 -18.81
CA ALA A 70 1.48 -1.52 -19.16
C ALA A 70 1.78 -0.09 -19.62
N THR A 71 2.88 0.52 -19.16
CA THR A 71 3.18 1.95 -19.37
C THR A 71 4.39 2.21 -20.24
N GLY A 72 5.20 1.19 -20.53
CA GLY A 72 6.48 1.32 -21.25
C GLY A 72 7.58 2.02 -20.42
N ASN A 73 7.38 2.16 -19.10
CA ASN A 73 8.38 2.74 -18.20
C ASN A 73 9.36 1.67 -17.69
N ASN A 74 10.41 2.12 -16.98
CA ASN A 74 11.42 1.24 -16.40
C ASN A 74 11.70 1.63 -14.96
N VAL A 75 10.74 1.32 -14.08
CA VAL A 75 10.89 1.46 -12.64
C VAL A 75 11.52 0.19 -12.09
N SER A 76 12.49 0.33 -11.18
CA SER A 76 13.10 -0.78 -10.45
C SER A 76 12.70 -0.75 -8.98
N TYR A 77 12.81 -1.90 -8.32
CA TYR A 77 12.61 -2.04 -6.89
C TYR A 77 13.94 -2.20 -6.18
N GLN A 78 14.10 -1.50 -5.08
CA GLN A 78 15.20 -1.67 -4.14
C GLN A 78 14.65 -1.88 -2.74
N GLU A 79 14.88 -3.07 -2.20
CA GLU A 79 14.60 -3.32 -0.78
C GLU A 79 15.57 -2.53 0.09
N ILE A 80 15.03 -1.93 1.14
CA ILE A 80 15.79 -1.21 2.17
C ILE A 80 15.40 -1.71 3.56
N THR A 81 16.26 -1.48 4.54
CA THR A 81 15.95 -1.82 5.94
C THR A 81 14.92 -0.88 6.53
N ASP A 82 14.33 -1.27 7.67
CA ASP A 82 13.39 -0.43 8.41
C ASP A 82 14.04 0.90 8.82
N GLU A 83 15.30 0.86 9.29
CA GLU A 83 16.06 2.05 9.67
C GLU A 83 16.31 2.98 8.49
N GLN A 84 16.62 2.42 7.31
CA GLN A 84 16.80 3.21 6.10
C GLN A 84 15.48 3.84 5.66
N ASN A 85 14.36 3.13 5.81
CA ASN A 85 13.04 3.65 5.49
C ASN A 85 12.63 4.77 6.46
N TYR A 86 12.92 4.62 7.76
CA TYR A 86 12.79 5.70 8.74
C TYR A 86 13.60 6.93 8.36
N ALA A 87 14.86 6.75 7.97
CA ALA A 87 15.75 7.85 7.60
C ALA A 87 15.24 8.63 6.38
N ILE A 88 14.64 7.97 5.40
CA ILE A 88 14.04 8.62 4.22
C ILE A 88 12.90 9.53 4.65
N PHE A 89 11.98 9.05 5.49
CA PHE A 89 10.84 9.85 5.94
C PHE A 89 11.26 10.95 6.91
N ASP A 90 12.25 10.70 7.77
CA ASP A 90 12.83 11.73 8.66
C ASP A 90 13.43 12.89 7.84
N ALA A 91 14.14 12.57 6.75
CA ALA A 91 14.70 13.58 5.84
C ALA A 91 13.62 14.39 5.10
N MET A 92 12.43 13.81 4.90
CA MET A 92 11.26 14.49 4.34
C MET A 92 10.49 15.32 5.38
N GLY A 93 10.92 15.34 6.64
CA GLY A 93 10.25 16.06 7.72
C GLY A 93 8.95 15.39 8.20
N VAL A 94 8.73 14.10 7.87
CA VAL A 94 7.56 13.36 8.33
C VAL A 94 7.76 12.96 9.79
N PRO A 95 6.86 13.31 10.73
CA PRO A 95 7.00 12.96 12.14
C PRO A 95 6.91 11.44 12.32
N ARG A 96 7.70 10.89 13.24
CA ARG A 96 7.69 9.45 13.54
C ARG A 96 6.35 8.97 14.07
N THR A 97 5.80 9.73 15.03
CA THR A 97 4.50 9.44 15.64
C THR A 97 3.60 10.65 15.54
N THR A 98 2.30 10.42 15.60
CA THR A 98 1.31 11.50 15.59
C THR A 98 0.79 11.83 16.99
N ASP A 99 1.20 11.12 18.04
CA ASP A 99 0.66 11.18 19.40
C ASP A 99 -0.89 11.12 19.44
N GLY A 100 -1.49 10.45 18.46
CA GLY A 100 -2.94 10.41 18.27
C GLY A 100 -3.56 11.75 17.85
N LYS A 101 -2.75 12.77 17.61
CA LYS A 101 -3.20 14.09 17.18
C LYS A 101 -2.61 14.41 15.82
N PHE A 102 -3.38 14.22 14.76
CA PHE A 102 -3.07 14.87 13.48
C PHE A 102 -3.13 16.38 13.72
N LYS A 103 -1.99 17.06 13.69
CA LYS A 103 -1.99 18.52 13.71
C LYS A 103 -2.73 18.97 12.45
N LYS A 104 -3.75 19.80 12.62
CA LYS A 104 -4.60 20.30 11.54
C LYS A 104 -3.81 20.99 10.41
N ASP A 105 -2.58 21.39 10.71
CA ASP A 105 -1.65 22.09 9.82
C ASP A 105 -0.42 21.24 9.44
N SER A 106 -0.44 19.92 9.68
CA SER A 106 0.63 19.03 9.25
C SER A 106 0.51 18.80 7.75
N GLU A 107 1.54 19.12 6.99
CA GLU A 107 1.62 18.84 5.56
C GLU A 107 1.67 17.32 5.25
N ALA A 108 2.01 16.50 6.24
CA ALA A 108 2.06 15.05 6.12
C ALA A 108 0.80 14.41 6.74
N PRO A 109 -0.05 13.76 5.95
CA PRO A 109 -1.28 13.11 6.43
C PRO A 109 -1.04 11.78 7.16
N PHE A 110 0.19 11.40 7.40
CA PHE A 110 0.59 10.11 7.99
C PHE A 110 1.85 10.28 8.84
N SER A 111 2.12 9.31 9.70
CA SER A 111 3.37 9.23 10.45
C SER A 111 4.36 8.27 9.79
N ASN A 112 5.63 8.47 10.07
CA ASN A 112 6.71 7.62 9.63
C ASN A 112 6.51 6.16 10.12
N ASP A 113 6.13 5.98 11.40
CA ASP A 113 5.84 4.66 11.97
C ASP A 113 4.77 3.88 11.18
N VAL A 114 3.70 4.55 10.74
CA VAL A 114 2.64 3.91 9.94
C VAL A 114 3.21 3.36 8.63
N MET A 115 4.08 4.10 7.96
CA MET A 115 4.65 3.67 6.68
C MET A 115 5.62 2.50 6.84
N VAL A 116 6.48 2.56 7.86
CA VAL A 116 7.47 1.51 8.12
C VAL A 116 6.81 0.23 8.63
N THR A 117 5.89 0.33 9.59
CA THR A 117 5.16 -0.84 10.12
C THR A 117 4.23 -1.47 9.09
N PHE A 118 3.69 -0.69 8.15
CA PHE A 118 2.94 -1.24 7.03
C PHE A 118 3.82 -2.11 6.13
N GLY A 119 5.03 -1.66 5.80
CA GLY A 119 6.02 -2.48 5.07
C GLY A 119 6.39 -3.75 5.82
N GLN A 120 6.62 -3.66 7.14
CA GLN A 120 6.86 -4.83 7.99
C GLN A 120 5.69 -5.82 7.95
N ALA A 121 4.45 -5.35 8.06
CA ALA A 121 3.27 -6.20 8.03
C ALA A 121 3.13 -6.96 6.69
N ILE A 122 3.50 -6.34 5.57
CA ILE A 122 3.54 -7.00 4.27
C ILE A 122 4.64 -8.07 4.25
N ARG A 123 5.85 -7.73 4.67
CA ARG A 123 6.99 -8.67 4.73
C ARG A 123 6.71 -9.88 5.62
N GLU A 124 5.96 -9.69 6.72
CA GLU A 124 5.53 -10.74 7.63
C GLU A 124 4.30 -11.54 7.15
N GLY A 125 3.80 -11.27 5.96
CA GLY A 125 2.67 -12.00 5.36
C GLY A 125 1.29 -11.64 5.90
N LYS A 126 1.16 -10.57 6.69
CA LYS A 126 -0.11 -10.15 7.29
C LYS A 126 -1.10 -9.52 6.29
N MET A 127 -0.63 -9.21 5.08
CA MET A 127 -1.41 -8.55 4.03
C MET A 127 -1.70 -9.44 2.82
N SER A 128 -1.41 -10.73 2.92
CA SER A 128 -1.56 -11.70 1.83
C SER A 128 -2.92 -12.42 1.83
N LEU A 129 -3.80 -12.09 2.78
CA LEU A 129 -5.11 -12.73 2.90
C LEU A 129 -5.91 -12.56 1.60
N LYS A 130 -6.43 -13.67 1.12
CA LYS A 130 -7.40 -13.73 0.01
C LYS A 130 -8.68 -14.36 0.52
N THR A 131 -9.82 -13.80 0.13
CA THR A 131 -11.14 -14.35 0.43
C THR A 131 -11.97 -14.31 -0.83
N ASP A 132 -13.04 -15.07 -0.84
CA ASP A 132 -14.03 -15.12 -1.92
C ASP A 132 -15.24 -14.23 -1.62
N ASP A 133 -15.12 -13.29 -0.68
CA ASP A 133 -16.20 -12.40 -0.27
C ASP A 133 -16.56 -11.34 -1.34
N PHE A 134 -15.66 -11.15 -2.31
CA PHE A 134 -15.87 -10.22 -3.41
C PHE A 134 -15.16 -10.68 -4.70
#